data_8c3aa1795466397e17489eda0890ca75
#
_entry.id   8c3aa1795466397e17489eda0890ca75
#
_cell.length_a   1.000
_cell.length_b   1.000
_cell.length_c   1.000
_cell.angle_alpha   90.00
_cell.angle_beta   90.00
_cell.angle_gamma   90.00
#
_symmetry.space_group_name_H-M   'P 1'
#
loop_
_entity.id
_entity.type
_entity.pdbx_description
1 polymer ?
#
loop_
_entity_poly.entity_id
_entity_poly.type
_entity_poly.pdbx_seq_one_letter_code
_entity_poly.pdbx_strand_id
1 'polypeptide(L)'
;MAAPEKNPSQKLLQIKVPRRIEASPEEVFDAWADPLLFRRWFEPHRSIFRKAAVDELWYWEADHAGRLWAHYCRYLRVERPQLLEFTWMSEATRGLESRVSVELTPSRGGTDLTLTHSGLPDDETGRGHEEGWKNITGVLAEKIKGLRK
;
A
#
# COMPACT_ATOMS: atom_id res chain seq x y z
N MET A 1 17.89 -5.01 26.19
CA MET A 1 16.86 -6.06 26.06
C MET A 1 16.77 -6.44 24.59
N ALA A 2 16.87 -7.72 24.30
CA ALA A 2 16.78 -8.17 22.92
C ALA A 2 15.36 -7.96 22.40
N ALA A 3 15.24 -7.63 21.12
CA ALA A 3 13.94 -7.60 20.47
C ALA A 3 13.28 -8.98 20.60
N PRO A 4 11.95 -9.04 20.78
CA PRO A 4 11.31 -10.34 20.86
C PRO A 4 11.57 -11.11 19.56
N GLU A 5 12.08 -12.30 19.71
CA GLU A 5 12.30 -13.17 18.57
C GLU A 5 10.94 -13.55 17.97
N LYS A 6 10.88 -13.60 16.65
CA LYS A 6 9.69 -14.11 15.99
C LYS A 6 9.45 -15.52 16.47
N ASN A 7 8.28 -15.77 17.01
CA ASN A 7 7.90 -17.12 17.40
C ASN A 7 7.90 -17.97 16.12
N PRO A 8 8.79 -18.97 15.99
CA PRO A 8 8.88 -19.76 14.76
C PRO A 8 7.62 -20.54 14.43
N SER A 9 6.71 -20.72 15.40
CA SER A 9 5.42 -21.36 15.14
C SER A 9 4.36 -20.39 14.66
N GLN A 10 4.63 -19.07 14.66
CA GLN A 10 3.67 -18.08 14.24
C GLN A 10 3.70 -17.94 12.72
N LYS A 11 2.63 -18.41 12.07
CA LYS A 11 2.44 -18.24 10.63
C LYS A 11 2.17 -16.79 10.32
N LEU A 12 2.85 -16.28 9.29
CA LEU A 12 2.58 -14.96 8.74
C LEU A 12 1.91 -15.10 7.39
N LEU A 13 0.97 -14.20 7.11
CA LEU A 13 0.25 -14.19 5.84
C LEU A 13 0.99 -13.40 4.79
N GLN A 14 0.86 -13.85 3.55
CA GLN A 14 1.18 -13.06 2.39
C GLN A 14 -0.08 -12.95 1.51
N ILE A 15 -0.42 -11.73 1.13
CA ILE A 15 -1.59 -11.43 0.32
C ILE A 15 -1.10 -10.85 -1.01
N LYS A 16 -1.67 -11.34 -2.12
CA LYS A 16 -1.40 -10.78 -3.45
C LYS A 16 -2.71 -10.31 -4.07
N VAL A 17 -2.70 -9.08 -4.54
CA VAL A 17 -3.86 -8.48 -5.19
C VAL A 17 -3.42 -7.98 -6.57
N PRO A 18 -3.81 -8.67 -7.65
CA PRO A 18 -3.57 -8.19 -9.01
C PRO A 18 -4.65 -7.18 -9.40
N ARG A 19 -4.26 -6.19 -10.18
CA ARG A 19 -5.21 -5.19 -10.67
C ARG A 19 -4.79 -4.68 -12.03
N ARG A 20 -5.71 -4.72 -13.00
CA ARG A 20 -5.49 -4.11 -14.30
C ARG A 20 -5.79 -2.62 -14.20
N ILE A 21 -4.86 -1.77 -14.67
CA ILE A 21 -5.00 -0.32 -14.69
C ILE A 21 -4.87 0.17 -16.14
N GLU A 22 -5.83 0.94 -16.60
CA GLU A 22 -5.83 1.48 -17.96
C GLU A 22 -5.07 2.80 -18.04
N ALA A 23 -3.78 2.73 -17.74
CA ALA A 23 -2.84 3.84 -17.79
C ALA A 23 -1.43 3.27 -17.89
N SER A 24 -0.47 4.10 -18.31
CA SER A 24 0.92 3.66 -18.43
C SER A 24 1.53 3.38 -17.04
N PRO A 25 2.59 2.56 -16.96
CA PRO A 25 3.28 2.36 -15.69
C PRO A 25 3.76 3.66 -15.05
N GLU A 26 4.21 4.62 -15.86
CA GLU A 26 4.64 5.93 -15.37
C GLU A 26 3.49 6.69 -14.70
N GLU A 27 2.32 6.69 -15.33
CA GLU A 27 1.13 7.34 -14.75
C GLU A 27 0.69 6.66 -13.47
N VAL A 28 0.70 5.32 -13.45
CA VAL A 28 0.31 4.56 -12.25
C VAL A 28 1.31 4.80 -11.13
N PHE A 29 2.60 4.76 -11.44
CA PHE A 29 3.64 5.00 -10.46
C PHE A 29 3.48 6.39 -9.84
N ASP A 30 3.31 7.41 -10.67
CA ASP A 30 3.18 8.78 -10.20
C ASP A 30 1.90 8.98 -9.36
N ALA A 31 0.83 8.25 -9.67
CA ALA A 31 -0.38 8.29 -8.85
C ALA A 31 -0.11 7.82 -7.41
N TRP A 32 0.77 6.86 -7.23
CA TRP A 32 1.18 6.41 -5.89
C TRP A 32 2.23 7.33 -5.26
N ALA A 33 3.18 7.83 -6.05
CA ALA A 33 4.40 8.43 -5.53
C ALA A 33 4.35 9.96 -5.41
N ASP A 34 3.53 10.61 -6.22
CA ASP A 34 3.39 12.08 -6.17
C ASP A 34 2.33 12.44 -5.14
N PRO A 35 2.68 13.18 -4.07
CA PRO A 35 1.71 13.52 -3.03
C PRO A 35 0.46 14.24 -3.53
N LEU A 36 0.60 15.10 -4.55
CA LEU A 36 -0.54 15.82 -5.11
C LEU A 36 -1.49 14.89 -5.85
N LEU A 37 -0.94 13.95 -6.63
CA LEU A 37 -1.76 12.97 -7.33
C LEU A 37 -2.33 11.94 -6.37
N PHE A 38 -1.54 11.49 -5.42
CA PHE A 38 -1.97 10.49 -4.43
C PHE A 38 -3.21 10.96 -3.67
N ARG A 39 -3.23 12.21 -3.23
CA ARG A 39 -4.36 12.76 -2.48
C ARG A 39 -5.66 12.83 -3.29
N ARG A 40 -5.57 12.79 -4.61
CA ARG A 40 -6.75 12.89 -5.47
C ARG A 40 -7.49 11.56 -5.63
N TRP A 41 -6.84 10.44 -5.30
CA TRP A 41 -7.52 9.16 -5.40
C TRP A 41 -7.55 8.39 -4.07
N PHE A 42 -6.54 8.58 -3.23
CA PHE A 42 -6.49 7.96 -1.90
C PHE A 42 -6.96 8.99 -0.88
N GLU A 43 -8.17 8.78 -0.38
CA GLU A 43 -8.83 9.76 0.50
C GLU A 43 -8.98 9.20 1.92
N PRO A 44 -7.90 9.14 2.70
CA PRO A 44 -8.01 8.73 4.09
C PRO A 44 -8.64 9.85 4.93
N HIS A 45 -8.96 9.53 6.17
CA HIS A 45 -9.44 10.55 7.11
C HIS A 45 -8.41 11.66 7.28
N ARG A 46 -7.13 11.27 7.40
CA ARG A 46 -6.01 12.21 7.52
C ARG A 46 -4.74 11.51 7.02
N SER A 47 -3.85 12.27 6.40
CA SER A 47 -2.56 11.72 5.97
C SER A 47 -1.45 12.75 6.07
N ILE A 48 -0.24 12.27 6.27
CA ILE A 48 0.99 13.05 6.18
C ILE A 48 1.87 12.32 5.19
N PHE A 49 2.00 12.88 4.01
CA PHE A 49 2.79 12.29 2.93
C PHE A 49 3.51 13.42 2.20
N ARG A 50 4.83 13.48 2.37
CA ARG A 50 5.65 14.54 1.78
C ARG A 50 6.21 14.14 0.42
N LYS A 51 6.81 12.96 0.33
CA LYS A 51 7.34 12.43 -0.94
C LYS A 51 7.65 10.94 -0.82
N ALA A 52 7.64 10.26 -1.95
CA ALA A 52 8.06 8.87 -2.03
C ALA A 52 9.57 8.82 -2.31
N ALA A 53 10.37 8.68 -1.26
CA ALA A 53 11.81 8.52 -1.35
C ALA A 53 12.25 7.56 -0.25
N VAL A 54 13.33 6.84 -0.49
CA VAL A 54 13.84 5.86 0.48
C VAL A 54 14.02 6.53 1.85
N ASP A 55 13.55 5.84 2.88
CA ASP A 55 13.55 6.26 4.29
C ASP A 55 12.56 7.38 4.66
N GLU A 56 11.83 7.95 3.70
CA GLU A 56 10.77 8.89 4.01
C GLU A 56 9.59 8.18 4.65
N LEU A 57 8.97 8.84 5.63
CA LEU A 57 7.82 8.32 6.34
C LEU A 57 6.52 8.78 5.66
N TRP A 58 5.53 7.92 5.74
CA TRP A 58 4.18 8.19 5.30
C TRP A 58 3.23 7.71 6.39
N TYR A 59 2.32 8.59 6.80
CA TYR A 59 1.34 8.32 7.85
C TYR A 59 -0.07 8.57 7.31
N TRP A 60 -1.01 7.74 7.71
CA TRP A 60 -2.41 7.97 7.36
C TRP A 60 -3.34 7.31 8.35
N GLU A 61 -4.59 7.81 8.40
CA GLU A 61 -5.64 7.30 9.27
C GLU A 61 -6.82 6.86 8.43
N ALA A 62 -7.29 5.64 8.65
CA ALA A 62 -8.52 5.15 8.07
C ALA A 62 -9.64 5.31 9.09
N ASP A 63 -10.81 5.76 8.63
CA ASP A 63 -12.03 5.72 9.44
C ASP A 63 -12.80 4.46 9.04
N HIS A 64 -12.86 3.51 9.94
CA HIS A 64 -13.52 2.24 9.68
C HIS A 64 -14.32 1.82 10.90
N ALA A 65 -15.61 1.53 10.71
CA ALA A 65 -16.52 1.10 11.76
C ALA A 65 -16.57 2.10 12.93
N GLY A 66 -16.56 3.41 12.63
CA GLY A 66 -16.65 4.47 13.61
C GLY A 66 -15.40 4.70 14.44
N ARG A 67 -14.27 4.18 13.97
CA ARG A 67 -13.01 4.23 14.68
C ARG A 67 -11.88 4.59 13.71
N LEU A 68 -10.91 5.37 14.21
CA LEU A 68 -9.72 5.73 13.43
C LEU A 68 -8.62 4.70 13.63
N TRP A 69 -8.03 4.27 12.52
CA TRP A 69 -6.92 3.32 12.48
C TRP A 69 -5.68 4.02 11.92
N ALA A 70 -4.67 4.19 12.76
CA ALA A 70 -3.42 4.83 12.36
C ALA A 70 -2.50 3.84 11.64
N HIS A 71 -1.91 4.31 10.55
CA HIS A 71 -0.96 3.50 9.76
C HIS A 71 0.34 4.26 9.63
N TYR A 72 1.44 3.56 9.87
CA TYR A 72 2.80 4.10 9.81
C TYR A 72 3.56 3.35 8.75
N CYS A 73 4.06 4.08 7.75
CA CYS A 73 4.76 3.49 6.62
C CYS A 73 6.08 4.21 6.40
N ARG A 74 7.07 3.47 5.90
CA ARG A 74 8.36 4.02 5.53
C ARG A 74 8.77 3.39 4.20
N TYR A 75 9.19 4.21 3.24
CA TYR A 75 9.62 3.72 1.93
C TYR A 75 10.94 3.00 2.03
N LEU A 76 11.00 1.80 1.44
CA LEU A 76 12.19 0.95 1.37
C LEU A 76 12.81 0.98 -0.01
N ARG A 77 11.98 0.99 -1.06
CA ARG A 77 12.44 1.02 -2.45
C ARG A 77 11.52 1.90 -3.27
N VAL A 78 12.12 2.74 -4.11
CA VAL A 78 11.39 3.63 -5.01
C VAL A 78 12.09 3.57 -6.35
N GLU A 79 11.56 2.75 -7.27
CA GLU A 79 12.17 2.47 -8.58
C GLU A 79 11.16 2.75 -9.68
N ARG A 80 11.15 3.97 -10.15
CA ARG A 80 10.21 4.43 -11.18
C ARG A 80 10.54 3.81 -12.54
N PRO A 81 9.56 3.29 -13.27
CA PRO A 81 8.12 3.17 -12.96
C PRO A 81 7.70 1.78 -12.52
N GLN A 82 8.60 0.99 -11.97
CA GLN A 82 8.43 -0.46 -11.80
C GLN A 82 8.02 -0.89 -10.40
N LEU A 83 8.51 -0.20 -9.37
CA LEU A 83 8.39 -0.74 -8.02
C LEU A 83 8.36 0.32 -6.94
N LEU A 84 7.39 0.18 -6.04
CA LEU A 84 7.38 0.86 -4.75
C LEU A 84 7.31 -0.21 -3.68
N GLU A 85 8.13 -0.07 -2.65
CA GLU A 85 8.08 -0.96 -1.50
C GLU A 85 8.13 -0.13 -0.23
N PHE A 86 7.24 -0.42 0.72
CA PHE A 86 7.18 0.31 1.97
C PHE A 86 6.75 -0.60 3.10
N THR A 87 7.12 -0.19 4.32
CA THR A 87 6.66 -0.88 5.53
C THR A 87 5.20 -0.49 5.82
N TRP A 88 4.53 -1.33 6.58
CA TRP A 88 3.14 -1.13 6.95
C TRP A 88 2.94 -1.60 8.37
N MET A 89 2.66 -0.68 9.27
CA MET A 89 2.48 -0.98 10.68
C MET A 89 1.23 -0.29 11.19
N SER A 90 0.41 -1.03 11.91
CA SER A 90 -0.81 -0.51 12.50
C SER A 90 -1.17 -1.37 13.70
N GLU A 91 -2.26 -1.01 14.36
CA GLU A 91 -2.81 -1.87 15.41
C GLU A 91 -3.23 -3.22 14.86
N ALA A 92 -3.71 -3.25 13.60
CA ALA A 92 -4.11 -4.52 12.96
C ALA A 92 -2.92 -5.45 12.70
N THR A 93 -1.70 -4.92 12.63
CA THR A 93 -0.48 -5.74 12.55
C THR A 93 0.14 -5.95 13.93
N ARG A 94 -0.56 -5.51 15.00
CA ARG A 94 -0.11 -5.59 16.40
C ARG A 94 1.23 -4.90 16.62
N GLY A 95 1.46 -3.79 15.90
CA GLY A 95 2.71 -3.05 15.98
C GLY A 95 3.89 -3.71 15.29
N LEU A 96 3.66 -4.81 14.57
CA LEU A 96 4.71 -5.44 13.77
C LEU A 96 4.82 -4.73 12.43
N GLU A 97 6.06 -4.54 11.97
CA GLU A 97 6.31 -4.01 10.64
C GLU A 97 6.05 -5.11 9.60
N SER A 98 5.01 -4.92 8.81
CA SER A 98 4.79 -5.74 7.63
C SER A 98 5.31 -4.99 6.41
N ARG A 99 5.21 -5.57 5.23
CA ARG A 99 5.83 -5.02 4.03
C ARG A 99 4.86 -5.10 2.85
N VAL A 100 4.75 -3.97 2.14
CA VAL A 100 3.92 -3.87 0.94
C VAL A 100 4.81 -3.56 -0.24
N SER A 101 4.65 -4.30 -1.34
CA SER A 101 5.27 -3.96 -2.60
C SER A 101 4.21 -3.75 -3.67
N VAL A 102 4.40 -2.73 -4.49
CA VAL A 102 3.55 -2.43 -5.64
C VAL A 102 4.42 -2.57 -6.87
N GLU A 103 4.19 -3.62 -7.63
CA GLU A 103 4.93 -3.91 -8.85
C GLU A 103 4.09 -3.55 -10.06
N LEU A 104 4.70 -2.83 -11.02
CA LEU A 104 4.01 -2.34 -12.21
C LEU A 104 4.68 -2.89 -13.45
N THR A 105 3.90 -3.61 -14.26
CA THR A 105 4.39 -4.20 -15.49
C THR A 105 3.56 -3.69 -16.67
N PRO A 106 4.20 -3.16 -17.72
CA PRO A 106 3.43 -2.73 -18.90
C PRO A 106 2.78 -3.95 -19.58
N SER A 107 1.53 -3.78 -19.98
CA SER A 107 0.74 -4.87 -20.55
C SER A 107 -0.38 -4.31 -21.42
N ARG A 108 -0.38 -4.65 -22.71
CA ARG A 108 -1.49 -4.34 -23.63
C ARG A 108 -1.93 -2.88 -23.62
N GLY A 109 -0.98 -1.94 -23.62
CA GLY A 109 -1.29 -0.52 -23.60
C GLY A 109 -1.68 0.06 -22.25
N GLY A 110 -1.62 -0.75 -21.20
CA GLY A 110 -1.88 -0.34 -19.83
C GLY A 110 -0.87 -0.94 -18.88
N THR A 111 -1.29 -1.20 -17.65
CA THR A 111 -0.41 -1.69 -16.59
C THR A 111 -1.07 -2.83 -15.83
N ASP A 112 -0.32 -3.89 -15.60
CA ASP A 112 -0.68 -4.90 -14.62
C ASP A 112 0.01 -4.52 -13.31
N LEU A 113 -0.80 -4.20 -12.30
CA LEU A 113 -0.34 -3.90 -10.96
C LEU A 113 -0.47 -5.16 -10.12
N THR A 114 0.59 -5.52 -9.41
CA THR A 114 0.54 -6.58 -8.41
C THR A 114 0.96 -6.00 -7.07
N LEU A 115 0.03 -5.98 -6.13
CA LEU A 115 0.31 -5.56 -4.77
C LEU A 115 0.52 -6.80 -3.92
N THR A 116 1.66 -6.87 -3.23
CA THR A 116 1.97 -7.97 -2.32
C THR A 116 2.14 -7.40 -0.93
N HIS A 117 1.41 -7.93 0.04
CA HIS A 117 1.51 -7.52 1.44
C HIS A 117 1.92 -8.75 2.25
N SER A 118 3.13 -8.73 2.78
CA SER A 118 3.71 -9.86 3.52
C SER A 118 3.97 -9.49 4.96
N GLY A 119 4.09 -10.51 5.82
CA GLY A 119 4.37 -10.30 7.24
C GLY A 119 3.15 -9.92 8.07
N LEU A 120 1.95 -10.19 7.58
CA LEU A 120 0.72 -9.94 8.32
C LEU A 120 0.43 -11.07 9.31
N PRO A 121 -0.20 -10.78 10.46
CA PRO A 121 -0.68 -11.83 11.34
C PRO A 121 -1.71 -12.73 10.63
N ASP A 122 -1.66 -14.02 10.88
CA ASP A 122 -2.65 -14.96 10.33
C ASP A 122 -3.87 -15.00 11.24
N ASP A 123 -4.64 -13.94 11.20
CA ASP A 123 -5.87 -13.82 11.96
C ASP A 123 -6.90 -13.04 11.12
N GLU A 124 -8.07 -12.77 11.70
CA GLU A 124 -9.15 -12.11 10.98
C GLU A 124 -8.74 -10.71 10.48
N THR A 125 -8.03 -9.94 11.31
CA THR A 125 -7.61 -8.60 10.91
C THR A 125 -6.52 -8.65 9.83
N GLY A 126 -5.59 -9.60 9.94
CA GLY A 126 -4.58 -9.80 8.90
C GLY A 126 -5.21 -10.17 7.57
N ARG A 127 -6.12 -11.13 7.58
CA ARG A 127 -6.82 -11.58 6.36
C ARG A 127 -7.70 -10.48 5.77
N GLY A 128 -8.24 -9.59 6.60
CA GLY A 128 -9.04 -8.46 6.15
C GLY A 128 -8.31 -7.48 5.25
N HIS A 129 -6.99 -7.47 5.27
CA HIS A 129 -6.20 -6.60 4.40
C HIS A 129 -6.39 -6.93 2.91
N GLU A 130 -6.70 -8.18 2.57
CA GLU A 130 -6.95 -8.53 1.17
C GLU A 130 -8.11 -7.73 0.59
N GLU A 131 -9.23 -7.70 1.30
CA GLU A 131 -10.39 -6.93 0.87
C GLU A 131 -10.10 -5.44 0.86
N GLY A 132 -9.38 -4.94 1.85
CA GLY A 132 -8.97 -3.54 1.90
C GLY A 132 -8.14 -3.14 0.68
N TRP A 133 -7.17 -3.97 0.30
CA TRP A 133 -6.35 -3.67 -0.88
C TRP A 133 -7.12 -3.80 -2.18
N LYS A 134 -8.06 -4.73 -2.29
CA LYS A 134 -8.93 -4.80 -3.45
C LYS A 134 -9.73 -3.52 -3.61
N ASN A 135 -10.25 -2.99 -2.53
CA ASN A 135 -11.00 -1.73 -2.54
C ASN A 135 -10.11 -0.56 -2.92
N ILE A 136 -8.94 -0.43 -2.31
CA ILE A 136 -8.01 0.68 -2.57
C ILE A 136 -7.54 0.66 -4.03
N THR A 137 -7.08 -0.47 -4.53
CA THR A 137 -6.61 -0.56 -5.91
C THR A 137 -7.74 -0.41 -6.92
N GLY A 138 -8.96 -0.80 -6.54
CA GLY A 138 -10.15 -0.58 -7.37
C GLY A 138 -10.48 0.91 -7.51
N VAL A 139 -10.35 1.67 -6.43
CA VAL A 139 -10.54 3.12 -6.47
C VAL A 139 -9.52 3.77 -7.39
N LEU A 140 -8.25 3.35 -7.31
CA LEU A 140 -7.22 3.85 -8.21
C LEU A 140 -7.58 3.56 -9.67
N ALA A 141 -8.00 2.32 -9.97
CA ALA A 141 -8.36 1.93 -11.32
C ALA A 141 -9.48 2.79 -11.90
N GLU A 142 -10.46 3.18 -11.05
CA GLU A 142 -11.55 4.04 -11.48
C GLU A 142 -11.11 5.49 -11.69
N LYS A 143 -10.30 6.02 -10.79
CA LYS A 143 -9.97 7.45 -10.76
C LYS A 143 -8.77 7.83 -11.61
N ILE A 144 -7.97 6.86 -12.06
CA ILE A 144 -6.69 7.14 -12.73
C ILE A 144 -6.84 8.06 -13.95
N LYS A 145 -7.90 7.91 -14.71
CA LYS A 145 -8.10 8.74 -15.93
C LYS A 145 -8.30 10.20 -15.60
N GLY A 146 -8.94 10.50 -14.48
CA GLY A 146 -9.17 11.87 -14.03
C GLY A 146 -7.92 12.56 -13.49
N LEU A 147 -6.89 11.79 -13.14
CA LEU A 147 -5.65 12.34 -12.59
C LEU A 147 -4.78 13.02 -13.64
N ARG A 148 -5.03 12.74 -14.93
CA ARG A 148 -4.26 13.29 -16.04
C ARG A 148 -4.54 14.76 -16.30
N LYS A 149 -5.61 15.30 -15.73
CA LYS A 149 -6.04 16.68 -15.98
C LYS A 149 -5.50 17.66 -14.96
#